data_94b0430f38904ac9b7d1029348b0f5d4
#
_entry.id   94b0430f38904ac9b7d1029348b0f5d4
#
_cell.length_a   1.000
_cell.length_b   1.000
_cell.length_c   1.000
_cell.angle_alpha   90.00
_cell.angle_beta   90.00
_cell.angle_gamma   90.00
#
_symmetry.space_group_name_H-M   'P 1'
#
loop_
_entity.id
_entity.type
_entity.pdbx_description
1 polymer ?
#
loop_
_entity_poly.entity_id
_entity_poly.type
_entity_poly.pdbx_seq_one_letter_code
_entity_poly.pdbx_strand_id
1 'polypeptide(L)'
;IFNSGKEGAGFEIAELISISRDKKVIVDTSIPLEVLKEISDYDHVAVMLSPQSMSVERFFDRSDPEKQFLLKVIDSCENREEVMLNYRRGLALINSKKHYDEYANSGFFTVVREDNGVDTREEVCDKIAKHFGLME
;
A
#
# COMPACT_ATOMS: atom_id res chain seq x y z
N ILE A 1 -20.07 -6.25 -12.19
CA ILE A 1 -18.82 -5.48 -12.34
C ILE A 1 -18.84 -4.44 -11.26
N PHE A 2 -18.10 -4.67 -10.21
CA PHE A 2 -17.93 -3.66 -9.17
C PHE A 2 -17.23 -2.47 -9.80
N ASN A 3 -17.94 -1.36 -9.86
CA ASN A 3 -17.31 -0.13 -10.17
C ASN A 3 -16.47 0.22 -8.98
N SER A 4 -15.23 -0.04 -9.14
CA SER A 4 -14.05 0.56 -8.51
C SER A 4 -14.22 1.26 -7.16
N GLY A 5 -13.16 1.57 -6.61
CA GLY A 5 -12.81 2.17 -5.36
C GLY A 5 -13.86 2.99 -4.57
N LYS A 6 -14.74 3.76 -5.20
CA LYS A 6 -15.73 4.58 -4.44
C LYS A 6 -16.86 3.77 -3.82
N GLU A 7 -17.42 2.77 -4.52
CA GLU A 7 -18.46 1.90 -3.95
C GLU A 7 -17.89 0.96 -2.90
N GLY A 8 -16.72 0.36 -3.18
CA GLY A 8 -16.01 -0.46 -2.22
C GLY A 8 -15.58 0.32 -0.98
N ALA A 9 -15.12 1.55 -1.15
CA ALA A 9 -14.78 2.44 -0.05
C ALA A 9 -16.01 2.78 0.82
N GLY A 10 -17.19 2.98 0.22
CA GLY A 10 -18.42 3.22 0.96
C GLY A 10 -18.78 2.08 1.92
N PHE A 11 -18.65 0.84 1.49
CA PHE A 11 -18.88 -0.35 2.34
C PHE A 11 -17.83 -0.46 3.44
N GLU A 12 -16.57 -0.27 3.12
CA GLU A 12 -15.47 -0.31 4.09
C GLU A 12 -15.63 0.77 5.17
N ILE A 13 -15.96 2.00 4.79
CA ILE A 13 -16.21 3.10 5.72
C ILE A 13 -17.40 2.79 6.64
N ALA A 14 -18.50 2.27 6.10
CA ALA A 14 -19.66 1.89 6.90
C ALA A 14 -19.31 0.81 7.95
N GLU A 15 -18.51 -0.17 7.57
CA GLU A 15 -18.02 -1.21 8.48
C GLU A 15 -17.09 -0.61 9.54
N LEU A 16 -16.14 0.24 9.17
CA LEU A 16 -15.23 0.91 10.09
C LEU A 16 -15.97 1.78 11.11
N ILE A 17 -16.99 2.52 10.69
CA ILE A 17 -17.84 3.30 11.59
C ILE A 17 -18.54 2.37 12.60
N SER A 18 -19.03 1.23 12.14
CA SER A 18 -19.71 0.27 13.01
C SER A 18 -18.78 -0.32 14.07
N ILE A 19 -17.59 -0.77 13.70
CA ILE A 19 -16.65 -1.43 14.61
C ILE A 19 -15.87 -0.46 15.50
N SER A 20 -15.79 0.82 15.15
CA SER A 20 -15.05 1.84 15.91
C SER A 20 -15.89 2.58 16.95
N ARG A 21 -17.15 2.20 17.18
CA ARG A 21 -18.04 2.89 18.12
C ARG A 21 -17.53 2.93 19.55
N ASP A 22 -16.91 1.87 20.00
CA ASP A 22 -16.47 1.65 21.38
C ASP A 22 -14.97 1.34 21.52
N LYS A 23 -14.24 1.39 20.41
CA LYS A 23 -12.80 1.08 20.38
C LYS A 23 -12.06 1.84 19.28
N LYS A 24 -10.76 2.03 19.47
CA LYS A 24 -9.88 2.51 18.42
C LYS A 24 -9.63 1.39 17.42
N VAL A 25 -9.63 1.72 16.14
CA VAL A 25 -9.38 0.79 15.04
C VAL A 25 -8.27 1.36 14.16
N ILE A 26 -7.31 0.52 13.81
CA ILE A 26 -6.31 0.81 12.78
C ILE A 26 -6.61 -0.11 11.62
N VAL A 27 -6.61 0.43 10.42
CA VAL A 27 -6.87 -0.32 9.20
C VAL A 27 -5.78 -0.01 8.16
N ASP A 28 -5.32 -1.05 7.50
CA ASP A 28 -4.57 -0.94 6.25
C ASP A 28 -5.57 -1.04 5.11
N THR A 29 -5.66 0.01 4.32
CA THR A 29 -6.73 0.16 3.35
C THR A 29 -6.24 0.76 2.04
N SER A 30 -6.99 0.49 0.97
CA SER A 30 -6.86 1.10 -0.35
C SER A 30 -7.96 2.11 -0.67
N ILE A 31 -8.59 2.70 0.34
CA ILE A 31 -9.57 3.77 0.14
C ILE A 31 -8.95 4.88 -0.73
N PRO A 32 -9.62 5.32 -1.81
CA PRO A 32 -9.09 6.36 -2.68
C PRO A 32 -8.75 7.65 -1.93
N LEU A 33 -7.65 8.29 -2.32
CA LEU A 33 -7.13 9.49 -1.68
C LEU A 33 -8.15 10.63 -1.60
N GLU A 34 -8.96 10.81 -2.65
CA GLU A 34 -10.01 11.81 -2.69
C GLU A 34 -11.08 11.57 -1.61
N VAL A 35 -11.42 10.31 -1.35
CA VAL A 35 -12.38 9.94 -0.30
C VAL A 35 -11.76 10.14 1.07
N LEU A 36 -10.50 9.74 1.27
CA LEU A 36 -9.79 9.96 2.53
C LEU A 36 -9.73 11.45 2.90
N LYS A 37 -9.54 12.34 1.94
CA LYS A 37 -9.52 13.79 2.16
C LYS A 37 -10.88 14.34 2.60
N GLU A 38 -11.98 13.70 2.21
CA GLU A 38 -13.33 14.12 2.61
C GLU A 38 -13.70 13.63 4.00
N ILE A 39 -13.22 12.45 4.42
CA ILE A 39 -13.68 11.77 5.65
C ILE A 39 -12.68 11.79 6.79
N SER A 40 -11.45 12.19 6.57
CA SER A 40 -10.38 12.11 7.55
C SER A 40 -9.43 13.30 7.46
N ASP A 41 -8.47 13.35 8.35
CA ASP A 41 -7.51 14.43 8.51
C ASP A 41 -6.07 13.91 8.65
N TYR A 42 -5.13 14.85 8.80
CA TYR A 42 -3.70 14.55 8.94
C TYR A 42 -3.40 13.58 10.09
N ASP A 43 -4.05 13.75 11.24
CA ASP A 43 -3.74 13.00 12.46
C ASP A 43 -4.24 11.56 12.43
N HIS A 44 -5.16 11.25 11.52
CA HIS A 44 -5.80 9.93 11.40
C HIS A 44 -5.39 9.14 10.16
N VAL A 45 -4.54 9.68 9.31
CA VAL A 45 -4.07 9.01 8.10
C VAL A 45 -2.55 8.98 8.05
N ALA A 46 -2.01 7.82 7.74
CA ALA A 46 -0.60 7.64 7.42
C ALA A 46 -0.46 7.00 6.03
N VAL A 47 0.29 7.64 5.16
CA VAL A 47 0.61 7.14 3.82
C VAL A 47 1.98 6.46 3.87
N MET A 48 2.02 5.19 3.46
CA MET A 48 3.26 4.44 3.31
C MET A 48 3.63 4.29 1.85
N LEU A 49 4.80 4.77 1.48
CA LEU A 49 5.31 4.71 0.12
C LEU A 49 6.59 3.88 0.04
N SER A 50 6.73 3.17 -1.04
CA SER A 50 7.96 2.48 -1.42
C SER A 50 8.44 3.02 -2.77
N PRO A 51 9.76 3.28 -2.94
CA PRO A 51 10.29 3.70 -4.24
C PRO A 51 10.05 2.62 -5.30
N GLN A 52 9.96 3.04 -6.57
CA GLN A 52 9.70 2.12 -7.70
C GLN A 52 10.79 1.06 -7.85
N SER A 53 12.03 1.36 -7.47
CA SER A 53 13.12 0.38 -7.41
C SER A 53 12.78 -0.82 -6.51
N MET A 54 12.03 -0.62 -5.44
CA MET A 54 11.57 -1.69 -4.55
C MET A 54 10.27 -2.34 -5.03
N SER A 55 9.30 -1.52 -5.42
CA SER A 55 7.93 -1.98 -5.70
C SER A 55 7.74 -2.56 -7.09
N VAL A 56 8.64 -2.29 -8.02
CA VAL A 56 8.59 -2.75 -9.41
C VAL A 56 9.82 -3.56 -9.77
N GLU A 57 11.02 -2.94 -9.73
CA GLU A 57 12.25 -3.54 -10.27
C GLU A 57 12.69 -4.76 -9.47
N ARG A 58 12.67 -4.66 -8.14
CA ARG A 58 13.10 -5.71 -7.21
C ARG A 58 11.95 -6.37 -6.46
N PHE A 59 10.77 -6.41 -7.07
CA PHE A 59 9.57 -6.96 -6.42
C PHE A 59 9.76 -8.41 -5.99
N PHE A 60 10.38 -9.24 -6.83
CA PHE A 60 10.62 -10.66 -6.55
C PHE A 60 11.90 -10.95 -5.76
N ASP A 61 12.75 -9.95 -5.52
CA ASP A 61 13.99 -10.13 -4.76
C ASP A 61 13.74 -10.24 -3.24
N ARG A 62 12.48 -10.09 -2.82
CA ARG A 62 12.09 -10.21 -1.43
C ARG A 62 11.88 -11.66 -1.03
N SER A 63 12.32 -12.00 0.19
CA SER A 63 12.08 -13.33 0.80
C SER A 63 10.63 -13.57 1.27
N ASP A 64 9.73 -12.67 0.96
CA ASP A 64 8.31 -12.73 1.28
C ASP A 64 7.67 -13.99 0.66
N PRO A 65 7.06 -14.88 1.47
CA PRO A 65 6.52 -16.15 0.98
C PRO A 65 5.49 -16.01 -0.15
N GLU A 66 4.66 -14.97 -0.11
CA GLU A 66 3.65 -14.74 -1.15
C GLU A 66 4.30 -14.40 -2.48
N LYS A 67 5.33 -13.54 -2.47
CA LYS A 67 6.05 -13.15 -3.69
C LYS A 67 6.85 -14.32 -4.25
N GLN A 68 7.46 -15.13 -3.40
CA GLN A 68 8.14 -16.35 -3.81
C GLN A 68 7.18 -17.40 -4.37
N PHE A 69 5.97 -17.49 -3.82
CA PHE A 69 4.93 -18.35 -4.38
C PHE A 69 4.49 -17.87 -5.78
N LEU A 70 4.23 -16.56 -5.95
CA LEU A 70 3.90 -15.98 -7.25
C LEU A 70 5.00 -16.24 -8.29
N LEU A 71 6.26 -16.08 -7.91
CA LEU A 71 7.40 -16.35 -8.79
C LEU A 71 7.39 -17.82 -9.24
N LYS A 72 7.16 -18.77 -8.33
CA LYS A 72 7.05 -20.20 -8.67
C LYS A 72 5.88 -20.49 -9.61
N VAL A 73 4.73 -19.83 -9.42
CA VAL A 73 3.58 -19.96 -10.32
C VAL A 73 3.94 -19.46 -11.72
N ILE A 74 4.58 -18.31 -11.83
CA ILE A 74 5.02 -17.76 -13.12
C ILE A 74 6.05 -18.70 -13.78
N ASP A 75 7.00 -19.21 -13.00
CA ASP A 75 8.03 -20.13 -13.49
C ASP A 75 7.47 -21.47 -13.99
N SER A 76 6.27 -21.85 -13.53
CA SER A 76 5.59 -23.07 -13.98
C SER A 76 4.75 -22.89 -15.26
N CYS A 77 4.59 -21.68 -15.75
CA CYS A 77 3.83 -21.41 -16.98
C CYS A 77 4.64 -21.80 -18.22
N GLU A 78 3.96 -22.36 -19.24
CA GLU A 78 4.59 -22.67 -20.53
C GLU A 78 5.15 -21.42 -21.23
N ASN A 79 4.44 -20.29 -21.11
CA ASN A 79 4.82 -18.99 -21.66
C ASN A 79 5.39 -18.03 -20.59
N ARG A 80 6.27 -18.55 -19.76
CA ARG A 80 6.87 -17.87 -18.59
C ARG A 80 7.32 -16.43 -18.89
N GLU A 81 8.03 -16.21 -19.99
CA GLU A 81 8.58 -14.89 -20.32
C GLU A 81 7.47 -13.86 -20.57
N GLU A 82 6.42 -14.24 -21.29
CA GLU A 82 5.28 -13.38 -21.54
C GLU A 82 4.50 -13.08 -20.26
N VAL A 83 4.26 -14.10 -19.44
CA VAL A 83 3.57 -13.94 -18.15
C VAL A 83 4.36 -13.03 -17.23
N MET A 84 5.67 -13.20 -17.13
CA MET A 84 6.54 -12.34 -16.34
C MET A 84 6.52 -10.90 -16.84
N LEU A 85 6.60 -10.69 -18.16
CA LEU A 85 6.54 -9.36 -18.76
C LEU A 85 5.21 -8.67 -18.44
N ASN A 86 4.10 -9.37 -18.59
CA ASN A 86 2.77 -8.84 -18.30
C ASN A 86 2.60 -8.52 -16.81
N TYR A 87 3.13 -9.37 -15.94
CA TYR A 87 3.11 -9.11 -14.50
C TYR A 87 3.89 -7.85 -14.14
N ARG A 88 5.11 -7.69 -14.67
CA ARG A 88 5.93 -6.49 -14.45
C ARG A 88 5.27 -5.22 -15.00
N ARG A 89 4.62 -5.31 -16.16
CA ARG A 89 3.83 -4.18 -16.70
C ARG A 89 2.68 -3.80 -15.75
N GLY A 90 1.97 -4.77 -15.21
CA GLY A 90 0.93 -4.55 -14.21
C GLY A 90 1.47 -3.85 -12.96
N LEU A 91 2.59 -4.33 -12.42
CA LEU A 91 3.24 -3.69 -11.27
C LEU A 91 3.64 -2.24 -11.56
N ALA A 92 4.20 -1.98 -12.75
CA ALA A 92 4.61 -0.63 -13.14
C ALA A 92 3.41 0.33 -13.30
N LEU A 93 2.25 -0.16 -13.71
CA LEU A 93 1.02 0.62 -13.79
C LEU A 93 0.47 0.96 -12.39
N ILE A 94 0.38 -0.03 -11.51
CA ILE A 94 -0.12 0.13 -10.13
C ILE A 94 0.82 1.04 -9.32
N ASN A 95 2.13 0.89 -9.51
CA ASN A 95 3.16 1.66 -8.81
C ASN A 95 3.76 2.75 -9.70
N SER A 96 2.95 3.40 -10.51
CA SER A 96 3.42 4.46 -11.42
C SER A 96 3.96 5.66 -10.63
N LYS A 97 4.86 6.42 -11.27
CA LYS A 97 5.36 7.68 -10.69
C LYS A 97 4.23 8.66 -10.41
N LYS A 98 3.23 8.73 -11.28
CA LYS A 98 2.05 9.56 -11.08
C LYS A 98 1.33 9.19 -9.79
N HIS A 99 1.04 7.91 -9.59
CA HIS A 99 0.40 7.41 -8.36
C HIS A 99 1.25 7.71 -7.12
N TYR A 100 2.55 7.46 -7.19
CA TYR A 100 3.48 7.81 -6.12
C TYR A 100 3.43 9.30 -5.78
N ASP A 101 3.51 10.17 -6.78
CA ASP A 101 3.51 11.62 -6.60
C ASP A 101 2.18 12.12 -6.01
N GLU A 102 1.04 11.56 -6.42
CA GLU A 102 -0.28 11.89 -5.86
C GLU A 102 -0.32 11.64 -4.34
N TYR A 103 0.16 10.50 -3.89
CA TYR A 103 0.19 10.16 -2.46
C TYR A 103 1.29 10.93 -1.71
N ALA A 104 2.46 11.09 -2.29
CA ALA A 104 3.55 11.86 -1.69
C ALA A 104 3.16 13.34 -1.46
N ASN A 105 2.33 13.90 -2.33
CA ASN A 105 1.84 15.27 -2.27
C ASN A 105 0.42 15.38 -1.67
N SER A 106 -0.07 14.34 -1.02
CA SER A 106 -1.43 14.28 -0.48
C SER A 106 -1.72 15.30 0.62
N GLY A 107 -0.69 15.72 1.34
CA GLY A 107 -0.81 16.54 2.55
C GLY A 107 -1.01 15.72 3.83
N PHE A 108 -1.18 14.40 3.75
CA PHE A 108 -1.17 13.50 4.90
C PHE A 108 0.23 13.18 5.40
N PHE A 109 0.33 12.69 6.63
CA PHE A 109 1.58 12.17 7.15
C PHE A 109 2.08 11.03 6.23
N THR A 110 3.32 11.16 5.76
CA THR A 110 3.86 10.24 4.76
C THR A 110 5.19 9.67 5.22
N VAL A 111 5.31 8.35 5.17
CA VAL A 111 6.54 7.62 5.41
C VAL A 111 6.99 6.95 4.13
N VAL A 112 8.20 7.24 3.70
CA VAL A 112 8.83 6.60 2.54
C VAL A 112 9.84 5.58 3.03
N ARG A 113 9.73 4.34 2.56
CA ARG A 113 10.73 3.31 2.83
C ARG A 113 11.97 3.58 1.98
N GLU A 114 13.13 3.59 2.62
CA GLU A 114 14.40 3.72 1.91
C GLU A 114 14.82 2.42 1.24
N ASP A 115 15.33 2.54 0.02
CA ASP A 115 15.86 1.42 -0.75
C ASP A 115 17.36 1.26 -0.53
N ASN A 116 17.75 0.94 0.70
CA ASN A 116 19.13 0.80 1.14
C ASN A 116 19.54 -0.65 1.48
N GLY A 117 18.67 -1.62 1.19
CA GLY A 117 18.90 -3.03 1.51
C GLY A 117 18.71 -3.41 2.98
N VAL A 118 18.35 -2.47 3.85
CA VAL A 118 18.09 -2.70 5.27
C VAL A 118 16.59 -2.93 5.49
N ASP A 119 16.25 -3.80 6.43
CA ASP A 119 14.85 -3.96 6.86
C ASP A 119 14.44 -2.79 7.76
N THR A 120 13.57 -1.94 7.24
CA THR A 120 13.10 -0.73 7.91
C THR A 120 11.69 -0.87 8.50
N ARG A 121 11.15 -2.10 8.61
CA ARG A 121 9.76 -2.32 9.07
C ARG A 121 9.52 -1.79 10.48
N GLU A 122 10.41 -2.06 11.42
CA GLU A 122 10.28 -1.56 12.80
C GLU A 122 10.31 -0.03 12.84
N GLU A 123 11.25 0.60 12.16
CA GLU A 123 11.35 2.06 12.10
C GLU A 123 10.10 2.71 11.52
N VAL A 124 9.54 2.11 10.45
CA VAL A 124 8.29 2.59 9.83
C VAL A 124 7.11 2.42 10.78
N CYS A 125 7.00 1.27 11.44
CA CYS A 125 5.96 1.03 12.44
C CYS A 125 6.03 2.03 13.59
N ASP A 126 7.22 2.31 14.11
CA ASP A 126 7.42 3.28 15.18
C ASP A 126 7.01 4.70 14.78
N LYS A 127 7.38 5.13 13.57
CA LYS A 127 6.98 6.43 13.03
C LYS A 127 5.46 6.56 12.94
N ILE A 128 4.79 5.53 12.44
CA ILE A 128 3.33 5.50 12.32
C ILE A 128 2.67 5.45 13.69
N ALA A 129 3.17 4.63 14.60
CA ALA A 129 2.64 4.52 15.95
C ALA A 129 2.75 5.86 16.73
N LYS A 130 3.87 6.56 16.58
CA LYS A 130 4.04 7.92 17.14
C LYS A 130 3.07 8.92 16.53
N HIS A 131 2.91 8.89 15.21
CA HIS A 131 1.97 9.77 14.52
C HIS A 131 0.54 9.58 15.01
N PHE A 132 0.11 8.35 15.24
CA PHE A 132 -1.22 8.06 15.79
C PHE A 132 -1.33 8.19 17.30
N GLY A 133 -0.28 8.63 17.99
CA GLY A 133 -0.27 8.77 19.46
C GLY A 133 -0.40 7.45 20.21
N LEU A 134 0.07 6.36 19.62
CA LEU A 134 0.05 5.02 20.21
C LEU A 134 1.31 4.71 21.03
N MET A 135 2.37 5.49 20.84
CA MET A 135 3.60 5.45 21.62
C MET A 135 4.22 6.86 21.72
N GLU A 136 5.04 7.05 22.74
CA GLU A 136 5.78 8.29 22.97
C GLU A 136 7.01 8.46 22.05
#